data_c9fbfcd71f169179389999e4cdc39ed3
#
_entry.id   c9fbfcd71f169179389999e4cdc39ed3
#
_cell.length_a   1.000
_cell.length_b   1.000
_cell.length_c   1.000
_cell.angle_alpha   90.00
_cell.angle_beta   90.00
_cell.angle_gamma   90.00
#
_symmetry.space_group_name_H-M   'P 1'
#
loop_
_entity.id
_entity.type
_entity.pdbx_description
1 polymer ?
#
loop_
_entity_poly.entity_id
_entity_poly.type
_entity_poly.pdbx_seq_one_letter_code
_entity_poly.pdbx_strand_id
1 'polypeptide(L)'
;MAMRITLGGAFIRRYFGLIFGGIWLVVGISLLIGGVAMWQHEERFAHEAVTTKGKVLTRVIRTAQRSSGSGSSTSTEYHVSYRFLTPDGITREGDSKVDVHVWESLQEQGPVTVSYLPGDPGTNRVAGKPDWVGPAIMAGLGGFFSLAGGAIFLFSFGKRLSRGRMLRSGMSATAVVTAVEETNFSINRVPQWIVRYRYNDHRGRTHEDKSSYLSPQDANDWKEGDTGKVKYDKEKSNKSLWIGRE
;
A
#
# COMPACT_ATOMS: atom_id res chain seq x y z
N MET A 1 -13.66 -22.21 -33.13
CA MET A 1 -12.23 -21.87 -32.94
C MET A 1 -12.17 -20.56 -32.13
N ALA A 2 -12.09 -20.66 -30.83
CA ALA A 2 -12.18 -19.48 -29.93
C ALA A 2 -10.76 -19.01 -29.61
N MET A 3 -10.36 -17.90 -30.19
CA MET A 3 -9.12 -17.18 -29.93
C MET A 3 -9.20 -16.55 -28.52
N ARG A 4 -8.76 -17.29 -27.49
CA ARG A 4 -8.60 -16.72 -26.13
C ARG A 4 -7.39 -15.79 -26.14
N ILE A 5 -7.68 -14.51 -26.17
CA ILE A 5 -6.67 -13.44 -26.03
C ILE A 5 -6.10 -13.50 -24.61
N THR A 6 -4.96 -14.13 -24.42
CA THR A 6 -4.18 -14.16 -23.16
C THR A 6 -3.33 -12.88 -22.96
N LEU A 7 -3.80 -11.75 -23.49
CA LEU A 7 -3.14 -10.45 -23.36
C LEU A 7 -3.05 -9.96 -21.90
N GLY A 8 -3.96 -10.39 -21.02
CA GLY A 8 -3.99 -9.95 -19.62
C GLY A 8 -2.80 -10.44 -18.77
N GLY A 9 -2.39 -11.68 -18.93
CA GLY A 9 -1.36 -12.28 -18.06
C GLY A 9 0.05 -11.72 -18.30
N ALA A 10 0.45 -11.50 -19.55
CA ALA A 10 1.75 -10.93 -19.90
C ALA A 10 1.85 -9.45 -19.50
N PHE A 11 0.75 -8.70 -19.67
CA PHE A 11 0.67 -7.30 -19.26
C PHE A 11 0.79 -7.16 -17.74
N ILE A 12 -0.02 -7.88 -16.96
CA ILE A 12 0.01 -7.86 -15.50
C ILE A 12 1.41 -8.22 -14.98
N ARG A 13 2.02 -9.27 -15.52
CA ARG A 13 3.39 -9.69 -15.14
C ARG A 13 4.44 -8.61 -15.38
N ARG A 14 4.33 -7.88 -16.50
CA ARG A 14 5.27 -6.81 -16.88
C ARG A 14 5.13 -5.56 -16.03
N TYR A 15 3.94 -5.29 -15.51
CA TYR A 15 3.61 -4.07 -14.77
C TYR A 15 3.32 -4.34 -13.29
N PHE A 16 3.38 -5.60 -12.85
CA PHE A 16 2.98 -6.01 -11.50
C PHE A 16 3.61 -5.14 -10.40
N GLY A 17 4.92 -4.95 -10.43
CA GLY A 17 5.61 -4.13 -9.41
C GLY A 17 5.20 -2.66 -9.41
N LEU A 18 4.90 -2.09 -10.59
CA LEU A 18 4.41 -0.71 -10.69
C LEU A 18 2.97 -0.58 -10.18
N ILE A 19 2.09 -1.51 -10.60
CA ILE A 19 0.68 -1.49 -10.20
C ILE A 19 0.58 -1.79 -8.71
N PHE A 20 1.22 -2.86 -8.25
CA PHE A 20 1.20 -3.27 -6.84
C PHE A 20 1.80 -2.19 -5.93
N GLY A 21 3.01 -1.71 -6.24
CA GLY A 21 3.65 -0.64 -5.48
C GLY A 21 2.86 0.67 -5.53
N GLY A 22 2.27 1.00 -6.68
CA GLY A 22 1.42 2.19 -6.84
C GLY A 22 0.15 2.14 -6.01
N ILE A 23 -0.54 0.99 -5.97
CA ILE A 23 -1.75 0.80 -5.14
C ILE A 23 -1.40 0.99 -3.66
N TRP A 24 -0.36 0.31 -3.17
CA TRP A 24 0.04 0.42 -1.77
C TRP A 24 0.54 1.82 -1.41
N LEU A 25 1.21 2.51 -2.32
CA LEU A 25 1.62 3.89 -2.13
C LEU A 25 0.39 4.82 -1.96
N VAL A 26 -0.62 4.68 -2.83
CA VAL A 26 -1.85 5.49 -2.75
C VAL A 26 -2.61 5.19 -1.46
N VAL A 27 -2.78 3.91 -1.12
CA VAL A 27 -3.45 3.49 0.13
C VAL A 27 -2.70 4.04 1.35
N GLY A 28 -1.36 3.92 1.36
CA GLY A 28 -0.53 4.43 2.44
C GLY A 28 -0.65 5.94 2.62
N ILE A 29 -0.57 6.71 1.53
CA ILE A 29 -0.73 8.17 1.56
C ILE A 29 -2.13 8.55 2.07
N SER A 30 -3.19 7.86 1.62
CA SER A 30 -4.56 8.13 2.06
C SER A 30 -4.73 7.90 3.57
N LEU A 31 -4.17 6.80 4.10
CA LEU A 31 -4.16 6.50 5.54
C LEU A 31 -3.34 7.53 6.32
N LEU A 32 -2.21 7.96 5.79
CA LEU A 32 -1.35 8.97 6.42
C LEU A 32 -2.09 10.31 6.54
N ILE A 33 -2.71 10.75 5.45
CA ILE A 33 -3.51 11.99 5.45
C ILE A 33 -4.66 11.89 6.46
N GLY A 34 -5.38 10.77 6.46
CA GLY A 34 -6.46 10.52 7.42
C GLY A 34 -5.98 10.54 8.88
N GLY A 35 -4.86 9.85 9.16
CA GLY A 35 -4.25 9.84 10.49
C GLY A 35 -3.80 11.22 10.96
N VAL A 36 -3.17 12.01 10.09
CA VAL A 36 -2.76 13.40 10.39
C VAL A 36 -3.98 14.29 10.62
N ALA A 37 -5.01 14.18 9.80
CA ALA A 37 -6.25 14.95 9.98
C ALA A 37 -6.93 14.63 11.30
N MET A 38 -7.01 13.33 11.67
CA MET A 38 -7.54 12.92 12.98
C MET A 38 -6.67 13.44 14.14
N TRP A 39 -5.34 13.39 13.99
CA TRP A 39 -4.41 13.93 14.97
C TRP A 39 -4.64 15.44 15.19
N GLN A 40 -4.71 16.22 14.13
CA GLN A 40 -4.99 17.65 14.20
C GLN A 40 -6.35 17.95 14.85
N HIS A 41 -7.37 17.11 14.57
CA HIS A 41 -8.67 17.25 15.20
C HIS A 41 -8.60 17.01 16.72
N GLU A 42 -7.90 15.97 17.17
CA GLU A 42 -7.70 15.69 18.59
C GLU A 42 -6.89 16.79 19.28
N GLU A 43 -5.86 17.32 18.62
CA GLU A 43 -5.04 18.41 19.13
C GLU A 43 -5.87 19.70 19.31
N ARG A 44 -6.66 20.05 18.30
CA ARG A 44 -7.59 21.20 18.44
C ARG A 44 -8.57 20.98 19.58
N PHE A 45 -9.12 19.78 19.69
CA PHE A 45 -10.05 19.46 20.79
C PHE A 45 -9.37 19.53 22.16
N ALA A 46 -8.11 19.12 22.27
CA ALA A 46 -7.34 19.19 23.52
C ALA A 46 -7.05 20.63 23.97
N HIS A 47 -6.86 21.55 23.01
CA HIS A 47 -6.44 22.92 23.29
C HIS A 47 -7.61 23.95 23.32
N GLU A 48 -8.61 23.75 22.46
CA GLU A 48 -9.66 24.75 22.23
C GLU A 48 -11.01 24.37 22.87
N ALA A 49 -11.22 23.08 23.22
CA ALA A 49 -12.51 22.67 23.76
C ALA A 49 -12.77 23.24 25.13
N VAL A 50 -13.98 23.69 25.32
CA VAL A 50 -14.52 24.12 26.62
C VAL A 50 -15.48 23.08 27.17
N THR A 51 -15.57 22.97 28.46
CA THR A 51 -16.47 22.02 29.14
C THR A 51 -17.72 22.69 29.66
N THR A 52 -18.85 22.01 29.56
CA THR A 52 -20.12 22.43 30.12
C THR A 52 -20.83 21.24 30.77
N LYS A 53 -21.81 21.54 31.64
CA LYS A 53 -22.67 20.50 32.21
C LYS A 53 -23.80 20.18 31.24
N GLY A 54 -23.99 18.90 31.00
CA GLY A 54 -25.10 18.36 30.22
C GLY A 54 -25.91 17.35 31.04
N LYS A 55 -26.93 16.81 30.42
CA LYS A 55 -27.79 15.75 30.93
C LYS A 55 -27.82 14.58 29.96
N VAL A 56 -27.62 13.39 30.47
CA VAL A 56 -27.74 12.14 29.70
C VAL A 56 -29.20 11.95 29.30
N LEU A 57 -29.45 11.71 28.04
CA LEU A 57 -30.79 11.38 27.53
C LEU A 57 -30.98 9.86 27.52
N THR A 58 -30.07 9.14 26.85
CA THR A 58 -30.18 7.69 26.65
C THR A 58 -28.80 7.07 26.63
N ARG A 59 -28.71 5.83 27.09
CA ARG A 59 -27.51 4.98 26.99
C ARG A 59 -27.82 3.78 26.13
N VAL A 60 -27.02 3.56 25.09
CA VAL A 60 -27.22 2.48 24.10
C VAL A 60 -25.96 1.65 23.94
N ILE A 61 -26.13 0.35 23.99
CA ILE A 61 -25.09 -0.60 23.62
C ILE A 61 -25.34 -1.00 22.17
N ARG A 62 -24.39 -0.68 21.28
CA ARG A 62 -24.43 -1.09 19.87
C ARG A 62 -23.50 -2.28 19.67
N THR A 63 -24.05 -3.39 19.22
CA THR A 63 -23.27 -4.57 18.90
C THR A 63 -23.16 -4.68 17.39
N ALA A 64 -21.96 -4.53 16.86
CA ALA A 64 -21.68 -4.72 15.47
C ALA A 64 -21.01 -6.10 15.26
N GLN A 65 -21.67 -6.98 14.53
CA GLN A 65 -21.11 -8.26 14.14
C GLN A 65 -20.37 -8.08 12.81
N ARG A 66 -19.04 -8.14 12.85
CA ARG A 66 -18.20 -8.15 11.66
C ARG A 66 -17.94 -9.60 11.24
N SER A 67 -18.56 -10.02 10.14
CA SER A 67 -18.25 -11.29 9.50
C SER A 67 -17.07 -11.06 8.54
N SER A 68 -15.91 -11.59 8.89
CA SER A 68 -14.76 -11.70 8.00
C SER A 68 -14.57 -13.15 7.64
N GLY A 69 -14.19 -13.47 6.41
CA GLY A 69 -14.16 -14.84 5.84
C GLY A 69 -13.37 -15.92 6.63
N SER A 70 -12.76 -15.58 7.75
CA SER A 70 -12.06 -16.51 8.65
C SER A 70 -12.52 -16.45 10.12
N GLY A 71 -13.56 -15.67 10.45
CA GLY A 71 -14.08 -15.58 11.81
C GLY A 71 -15.12 -14.48 11.97
N SER A 72 -16.05 -14.67 12.91
CA SER A 72 -16.99 -13.63 13.34
C SER A 72 -16.42 -12.95 14.57
N SER A 73 -16.12 -11.66 14.47
CA SER A 73 -15.78 -10.83 15.63
C SER A 73 -16.97 -9.93 15.99
N THR A 74 -17.37 -9.98 17.23
CA THR A 74 -18.40 -9.11 17.78
C THR A 74 -17.72 -7.92 18.45
N SER A 75 -18.00 -6.72 17.96
CA SER A 75 -17.55 -5.47 18.56
C SER A 75 -18.70 -4.83 19.30
N THR A 76 -18.55 -4.60 20.59
CA THR A 76 -19.52 -3.91 21.43
C THR A 76 -19.08 -2.46 21.59
N GLU A 77 -19.95 -1.52 21.26
CA GLU A 77 -19.71 -0.08 21.38
C GLU A 77 -20.74 0.53 22.34
N TYR A 78 -20.25 1.33 23.26
CA TYR A 78 -21.05 2.01 24.27
C TYR A 78 -21.28 3.45 23.86
N HIS A 79 -22.55 3.82 23.63
CA HIS A 79 -22.95 5.14 23.19
C HIS A 79 -23.78 5.84 24.23
N VAL A 80 -23.57 7.13 24.39
CA VAL A 80 -24.32 8.02 25.29
C VAL A 80 -24.82 9.20 24.49
N SER A 81 -26.13 9.34 24.42
CA SER A 81 -26.78 10.55 23.89
C SER A 81 -27.05 11.52 25.03
N TYR A 82 -26.76 12.78 24.84
CA TYR A 82 -26.86 13.80 25.88
C TYR A 82 -27.31 15.13 25.30
N ARG A 83 -27.75 16.00 26.19
CA ARG A 83 -28.15 17.37 25.89
C ARG A 83 -27.36 18.33 26.78
N PHE A 84 -26.90 19.42 26.22
CA PHE A 84 -26.15 20.45 26.95
C PHE A 84 -26.57 21.86 26.49
N LEU A 85 -26.25 22.85 27.30
CA LEU A 85 -26.51 24.24 27.01
C LEU A 85 -25.20 24.95 26.71
N THR A 86 -25.15 25.69 25.61
CA THR A 86 -24.03 26.56 25.28
C THR A 86 -24.16 27.90 25.99
N PRO A 87 -23.08 28.71 26.14
CA PRO A 87 -23.13 30.01 26.80
C PRO A 87 -24.16 30.99 26.17
N ASP A 88 -24.42 30.84 24.89
CA ASP A 88 -25.40 31.64 24.13
C ASP A 88 -26.86 31.25 24.45
N GLY A 89 -27.07 30.31 25.37
CA GLY A 89 -28.40 29.83 25.73
C GLY A 89 -29.03 28.85 24.75
N ILE A 90 -28.25 28.34 23.79
CA ILE A 90 -28.73 27.37 22.78
C ILE A 90 -28.57 25.94 23.33
N THR A 91 -29.67 25.20 23.33
CA THR A 91 -29.65 23.78 23.69
C THR A 91 -29.15 22.96 22.51
N ARG A 92 -28.16 22.09 22.74
CA ARG A 92 -27.61 21.16 21.76
C ARG A 92 -27.70 19.72 22.24
N GLU A 93 -27.81 18.82 21.31
CA GLU A 93 -27.75 17.37 21.57
C GLU A 93 -26.51 16.79 20.91
N GLY A 94 -25.95 15.75 21.54
CA GLY A 94 -24.80 15.01 21.02
C GLY A 94 -24.93 13.52 21.30
N ASP A 95 -24.16 12.74 20.57
CA ASP A 95 -23.98 11.32 20.78
C ASP A 95 -22.46 11.03 20.80
N SER A 96 -22.00 10.33 21.82
CA SER A 96 -20.60 10.00 21.96
C SER A 96 -20.41 8.52 22.25
N LYS A 97 -19.45 7.93 21.55
CA LYS A 97 -18.88 6.65 21.95
C LYS A 97 -17.99 6.88 23.18
N VAL A 98 -18.18 6.09 24.21
CA VAL A 98 -17.43 6.18 25.45
C VAL A 98 -16.87 4.83 25.88
N ASP A 99 -15.86 4.84 26.75
CA ASP A 99 -15.35 3.63 27.38
C ASP A 99 -16.43 2.99 28.29
N VAL A 100 -16.36 1.67 28.44
CA VAL A 100 -17.27 0.91 29.29
C VAL A 100 -17.34 1.48 30.74
N HIS A 101 -16.20 1.87 31.32
CA HIS A 101 -16.14 2.44 32.67
C HIS A 101 -16.85 3.79 32.76
N VAL A 102 -16.74 4.64 31.73
CA VAL A 102 -17.45 5.90 31.64
C VAL A 102 -18.94 5.62 31.46
N TRP A 103 -19.32 4.68 30.61
CA TRP A 103 -20.70 4.29 30.36
C TRP A 103 -21.39 3.75 31.64
N GLU A 104 -20.70 2.92 32.44
CA GLU A 104 -21.18 2.38 33.71
C GLU A 104 -21.37 3.47 34.78
N SER A 105 -20.52 4.48 34.77
CA SER A 105 -20.59 5.59 35.75
C SER A 105 -21.73 6.58 35.48
N LEU A 106 -22.24 6.61 34.23
CA LEU A 106 -23.31 7.52 33.83
C LEU A 106 -24.69 6.88 34.09
N GLN A 107 -25.65 7.68 34.48
CA GLN A 107 -27.04 7.26 34.64
C GLN A 107 -27.95 8.03 33.67
N GLU A 108 -29.01 7.40 33.19
CA GLU A 108 -30.00 8.08 32.37
C GLU A 108 -30.63 9.22 33.17
N GLN A 109 -30.85 10.33 32.50
CA GLN A 109 -31.32 11.60 33.13
C GLN A 109 -30.31 12.18 34.15
N GLY A 110 -29.14 11.54 34.34
CA GLY A 110 -28.07 12.02 35.21
C GLY A 110 -27.21 13.12 34.59
N PRO A 111 -26.35 13.78 35.38
CA PRO A 111 -25.44 14.79 34.89
C PRO A 111 -24.30 14.16 34.09
N VAL A 112 -23.83 14.87 33.07
CA VAL A 112 -22.63 14.52 32.27
C VAL A 112 -21.84 15.78 31.99
N THR A 113 -20.52 15.67 31.98
CA THR A 113 -19.66 16.77 31.52
C THR A 113 -19.42 16.59 30.03
N VAL A 114 -19.68 17.62 29.25
CA VAL A 114 -19.57 17.65 27.80
C VAL A 114 -18.45 18.62 27.41
N SER A 115 -17.55 18.19 26.53
CA SER A 115 -16.57 19.06 25.88
C SER A 115 -17.06 19.40 24.48
N TYR A 116 -16.94 20.64 24.05
CA TYR A 116 -17.31 21.09 22.71
C TYR A 116 -16.37 22.19 22.24
N LEU A 117 -16.26 22.37 20.91
CA LEU A 117 -15.50 23.49 20.34
C LEU A 117 -16.35 24.75 20.29
N PRO A 118 -15.93 25.90 20.86
CA PRO A 118 -16.73 27.13 20.86
C PRO A 118 -17.07 27.64 19.48
N GLY A 119 -16.15 27.46 18.50
CA GLY A 119 -16.38 27.87 17.12
C GLY A 119 -17.29 26.95 16.33
N ASP A 120 -17.49 25.70 16.80
CA ASP A 120 -18.38 24.70 16.20
C ASP A 120 -18.99 23.81 17.31
N PRO A 121 -20.05 24.25 17.98
CA PRO A 121 -20.67 23.47 19.03
C PRO A 121 -21.32 22.16 18.58
N GLY A 122 -21.45 21.95 17.26
CA GLY A 122 -21.84 20.67 16.69
C GLY A 122 -20.77 19.57 16.91
N THR A 123 -19.51 19.97 16.97
CA THR A 123 -18.39 19.11 17.33
C THR A 123 -18.27 19.05 18.86
N ASN A 124 -18.83 18.01 19.44
CA ASN A 124 -18.89 17.81 20.87
C ASN A 124 -18.74 16.33 21.26
N ARG A 125 -18.30 16.07 22.49
CA ARG A 125 -18.19 14.73 23.07
C ARG A 125 -18.31 14.74 24.59
N VAL A 126 -18.56 13.58 25.18
CA VAL A 126 -18.43 13.43 26.64
C VAL A 126 -16.98 13.74 27.02
N ALA A 127 -16.81 14.57 28.05
CA ALA A 127 -15.47 14.97 28.48
C ALA A 127 -14.63 13.76 28.89
N GLY A 128 -13.45 13.67 28.36
CA GLY A 128 -12.53 12.55 28.56
C GLY A 128 -11.13 12.89 28.07
N LYS A 129 -10.22 11.94 28.17
CA LYS A 129 -8.87 12.10 27.63
C LYS A 129 -8.90 12.05 26.09
N PRO A 130 -8.03 12.82 25.42
CA PRO A 130 -7.86 12.72 23.97
C PRO A 130 -7.47 11.30 23.56
N ASP A 131 -8.04 10.80 22.47
CA ASP A 131 -7.65 9.51 21.88
C ASP A 131 -6.56 9.71 20.84
N TRP A 132 -5.30 9.56 21.26
CA TRP A 132 -4.14 9.61 20.36
C TRP A 132 -3.82 8.27 19.69
N VAL A 133 -4.40 7.18 20.18
CA VAL A 133 -4.05 5.82 19.73
C VAL A 133 -4.56 5.57 18.31
N GLY A 134 -5.81 5.91 18.05
CA GLY A 134 -6.41 5.75 16.72
C GLY A 134 -5.63 6.49 15.62
N PRO A 135 -5.44 7.81 15.75
CA PRO A 135 -4.64 8.60 14.83
C PRO A 135 -3.21 8.10 14.65
N ALA A 136 -2.53 7.71 15.74
CA ALA A 136 -1.16 7.20 15.70
C ALA A 136 -1.05 5.88 14.93
N ILE A 137 -1.98 4.95 15.15
CA ILE A 137 -2.03 3.69 14.39
C ILE A 137 -2.26 3.97 12.91
N MET A 138 -3.23 4.81 12.56
CA MET A 138 -3.50 5.15 11.16
C MET A 138 -2.29 5.80 10.48
N ALA A 139 -1.67 6.78 11.13
CA ALA A 139 -0.49 7.44 10.60
C ALA A 139 0.70 6.47 10.46
N GLY A 140 0.92 5.59 11.45
CA GLY A 140 1.96 4.57 11.43
C GLY A 140 1.78 3.57 10.30
N LEU A 141 0.60 3.01 10.12
CA LEU A 141 0.26 2.12 9.01
C LEU A 141 0.38 2.83 7.66
N GLY A 142 -0.12 4.07 7.58
CA GLY A 142 -0.02 4.91 6.39
C GLY A 142 1.43 5.16 5.99
N GLY A 143 2.29 5.49 6.95
CA GLY A 143 3.73 5.66 6.75
C GLY A 143 4.40 4.38 6.27
N PHE A 144 4.12 3.25 6.91
CA PHE A 144 4.67 1.95 6.52
C PHE A 144 4.30 1.56 5.08
N PHE A 145 3.02 1.63 4.73
CA PHE A 145 2.57 1.28 3.37
C PHE A 145 3.06 2.26 2.31
N SER A 146 3.18 3.56 2.64
CA SER A 146 3.75 4.55 1.74
C SER A 146 5.22 4.27 1.44
N LEU A 147 6.01 3.95 2.45
CA LEU A 147 7.43 3.65 2.29
C LEU A 147 7.64 2.34 1.53
N ALA A 148 6.95 1.27 1.92
CA ALA A 148 7.06 -0.03 1.26
C ALA A 148 6.57 0.03 -0.19
N GLY A 149 5.38 0.58 -0.42
CA GLY A 149 4.80 0.75 -1.76
C GLY A 149 5.64 1.66 -2.63
N GLY A 150 6.13 2.77 -2.09
CA GLY A 150 7.02 3.71 -2.76
C GLY A 150 8.35 3.07 -3.16
N ALA A 151 8.97 2.30 -2.29
CA ALA A 151 10.21 1.59 -2.59
C ALA A 151 10.02 0.58 -3.74
N ILE A 152 8.94 -0.24 -3.69
CA ILE A 152 8.61 -1.19 -4.75
C ILE A 152 8.35 -0.46 -6.08
N PHE A 153 7.58 0.64 -6.03
CA PHE A 153 7.25 1.44 -7.21
C PHE A 153 8.51 2.05 -7.84
N LEU A 154 9.35 2.74 -7.06
CA LEU A 154 10.57 3.38 -7.54
C LEU A 154 11.57 2.36 -8.11
N PHE A 155 11.74 1.22 -7.44
CA PHE A 155 12.60 0.15 -7.92
C PHE A 155 12.12 -0.43 -9.26
N SER A 156 10.81 -0.68 -9.38
CA SER A 156 10.19 -1.19 -10.59
C SER A 156 10.26 -0.17 -11.74
N PHE A 157 10.04 1.10 -11.43
CA PHE A 157 10.15 2.22 -12.37
C PHE A 157 11.59 2.42 -12.85
N GLY A 158 12.56 2.40 -11.94
CA GLY A 158 13.99 2.51 -12.27
C GLY A 158 14.50 1.39 -13.19
N LYS A 159 14.08 0.14 -12.91
CA LYS A 159 14.37 -1.00 -13.80
C LYS A 159 13.80 -0.79 -15.21
N ARG A 160 12.59 -0.26 -15.29
CA ARG A 160 11.94 0.00 -16.58
C ARG A 160 12.63 1.10 -17.37
N LEU A 161 13.01 2.21 -16.71
CA LEU A 161 13.74 3.31 -17.32
C LEU A 161 15.09 2.82 -17.86
N SER A 162 15.83 2.05 -17.06
CA SER A 162 17.12 1.47 -17.45
C SER A 162 16.98 0.55 -18.65
N ARG A 163 15.97 -0.34 -18.65
CA ARG A 163 15.67 -1.22 -19.79
C ARG A 163 15.30 -0.41 -21.05
N GLY A 164 14.45 0.60 -20.91
CA GLY A 164 14.04 1.48 -22.00
C GLY A 164 15.23 2.26 -22.61
N ARG A 165 16.12 2.77 -21.76
CA ARG A 165 17.35 3.43 -22.19
C ARG A 165 18.26 2.45 -22.93
N MET A 166 18.45 1.24 -22.40
CA MET A 166 19.29 0.23 -23.02
C MET A 166 18.75 -0.22 -24.39
N LEU A 167 17.44 -0.33 -24.56
CA LEU A 167 16.81 -0.63 -25.85
C LEU A 167 17.02 0.48 -26.89
N ARG A 168 17.00 1.75 -26.47
CA ARG A 168 17.12 2.91 -27.39
C ARG A 168 18.58 3.25 -27.72
N SER A 169 19.44 3.31 -26.71
CA SER A 169 20.81 3.82 -26.81
C SER A 169 21.90 2.84 -26.43
N GLY A 170 21.55 1.57 -26.08
CA GLY A 170 22.53 0.53 -25.80
C GLY A 170 23.26 0.08 -27.06
N MET A 171 24.54 -0.24 -26.91
CA MET A 171 25.34 -0.84 -27.99
C MET A 171 24.94 -2.30 -28.21
N SER A 172 24.86 -2.71 -29.46
CA SER A 172 24.56 -4.09 -29.80
C SER A 172 25.84 -4.92 -29.86
N ALA A 173 25.77 -6.16 -29.38
CA ALA A 173 26.81 -7.15 -29.57
C ALA A 173 26.21 -8.53 -29.85
N THR A 174 26.97 -9.38 -30.50
CA THR A 174 26.66 -10.80 -30.62
C THR A 174 27.06 -11.49 -29.33
N ALA A 175 26.19 -12.31 -28.80
CA ALA A 175 26.44 -13.12 -27.61
C ALA A 175 26.31 -14.60 -27.95
N VAL A 176 27.12 -15.43 -27.31
CA VAL A 176 27.09 -16.88 -27.42
C VAL A 176 26.43 -17.46 -26.19
N VAL A 177 25.45 -18.32 -26.37
CA VAL A 177 24.79 -19.06 -25.29
C VAL A 177 25.77 -20.02 -24.63
N THR A 178 25.91 -19.91 -23.32
CA THR A 178 26.79 -20.79 -22.51
C THR A 178 26.03 -21.86 -21.75
N ALA A 179 24.78 -21.61 -21.42
CA ALA A 179 23.89 -22.60 -20.80
C ALA A 179 22.41 -22.17 -20.92
N VAL A 180 21.52 -23.15 -20.92
CA VAL A 180 20.08 -22.98 -20.81
C VAL A 180 19.64 -23.74 -19.56
N GLU A 181 19.18 -23.03 -18.53
CA GLU A 181 18.95 -23.58 -17.20
C GLU A 181 17.51 -23.38 -16.74
N GLU A 182 16.95 -24.43 -16.16
CA GLU A 182 15.71 -24.31 -15.40
C GLU A 182 15.98 -23.61 -14.06
N THR A 183 15.11 -22.72 -13.66
CA THR A 183 15.24 -22.01 -12.38
C THR A 183 14.27 -22.58 -11.34
N ASN A 184 14.60 -22.42 -10.07
CA ASN A 184 13.70 -22.79 -8.96
C ASN A 184 12.43 -21.91 -8.88
N PHE A 185 12.22 -21.03 -9.85
CA PHE A 185 11.09 -20.11 -9.88
C PHE A 185 10.03 -20.59 -10.88
N SER A 186 8.78 -20.74 -10.39
CA SER A 186 7.64 -21.16 -11.22
C SER A 186 6.57 -20.06 -11.23
N ILE A 187 5.92 -19.88 -12.38
CA ILE A 187 4.74 -19.03 -12.52
C ILE A 187 3.56 -19.92 -12.88
N ASN A 188 2.51 -19.94 -12.06
CA ASN A 188 1.35 -20.80 -12.23
C ASN A 188 1.73 -22.29 -12.41
N ARG A 189 2.69 -22.78 -11.62
CA ARG A 189 3.25 -24.13 -11.68
C ARG A 189 4.03 -24.43 -12.97
N VAL A 190 4.31 -23.42 -13.79
CA VAL A 190 5.17 -23.57 -14.99
C VAL A 190 6.57 -23.11 -14.62
N PRO A 191 7.59 -24.00 -14.68
CA PRO A 191 8.96 -23.63 -14.38
C PRO A 191 9.47 -22.56 -15.35
N GLN A 192 10.29 -21.67 -14.86
CA GLN A 192 10.88 -20.59 -15.66
C GLN A 192 12.34 -20.92 -15.94
N TRP A 193 12.79 -20.56 -17.12
CA TRP A 193 14.13 -20.83 -17.64
C TRP A 193 14.91 -19.54 -17.82
N ILE A 194 16.24 -19.64 -17.84
CA ILE A 194 17.14 -18.56 -18.19
C ILE A 194 18.16 -19.06 -19.21
N VAL A 195 18.56 -18.17 -20.11
CA VAL A 195 19.68 -18.37 -21.02
C VAL A 195 20.87 -17.60 -20.46
N ARG A 196 21.96 -18.31 -20.15
CA ARG A 196 23.24 -17.67 -19.82
C ARG A 196 23.99 -17.44 -21.13
N TYR A 197 24.66 -16.32 -21.20
CA TYR A 197 25.40 -15.96 -22.43
C TYR A 197 26.64 -15.16 -22.10
N ARG A 198 27.57 -15.21 -23.06
CA ARG A 198 28.82 -14.45 -23.04
C ARG A 198 28.89 -13.55 -24.26
N TYR A 199 29.35 -12.33 -24.09
CA TYR A 199 29.56 -11.37 -25.16
C TYR A 199 30.78 -10.51 -24.92
N ASN A 200 31.32 -9.90 -26.00
CA ASN A 200 32.42 -8.96 -25.91
C ASN A 200 31.90 -7.53 -26.04
N ASP A 201 32.38 -6.62 -25.16
CA ASP A 201 32.08 -5.21 -25.26
C ASP A 201 32.92 -4.53 -26.37
N HIS A 202 32.65 -3.24 -26.60
CA HIS A 202 33.36 -2.43 -27.60
C HIS A 202 34.86 -2.25 -27.31
N ARG A 203 35.34 -2.65 -26.14
CA ARG A 203 36.75 -2.64 -25.73
C ARG A 203 37.38 -4.05 -25.80
N GLY A 204 36.66 -5.02 -26.32
CA GLY A 204 37.11 -6.41 -26.41
C GLY A 204 37.08 -7.19 -25.10
N ARG A 205 36.49 -6.66 -24.03
CA ARG A 205 36.38 -7.36 -22.74
C ARG A 205 35.17 -8.28 -22.75
N THR A 206 35.40 -9.49 -22.29
CA THR A 206 34.33 -10.50 -22.19
C THR A 206 33.49 -10.29 -20.95
N HIS A 207 32.18 -10.36 -21.12
CA HIS A 207 31.18 -10.29 -20.06
C HIS A 207 30.25 -11.49 -20.13
N GLU A 208 29.78 -11.92 -18.96
CA GLU A 208 28.75 -12.95 -18.82
C GLU A 208 27.52 -12.35 -18.16
N ASP A 209 26.35 -12.72 -18.67
CA ASP A 209 25.08 -12.28 -18.13
C ASP A 209 24.00 -13.33 -18.41
N LYS A 210 22.77 -13.08 -17.98
CA LYS A 210 21.64 -13.98 -18.18
C LYS A 210 20.42 -13.25 -18.74
N SER A 211 19.59 -13.97 -19.46
CA SER A 211 18.32 -13.46 -19.96
C SER A 211 17.33 -13.15 -18.82
N SER A 212 16.26 -12.43 -19.13
CA SER A 212 15.06 -12.47 -18.31
C SER A 212 14.46 -13.90 -18.30
N TYR A 213 13.59 -14.18 -17.35
CA TYR A 213 12.87 -15.45 -17.31
C TYR A 213 12.12 -15.71 -18.61
N LEU A 214 12.28 -16.92 -19.14
CA LEU A 214 11.67 -17.43 -20.35
C LEU A 214 10.67 -18.52 -20.00
N SER A 215 9.65 -18.68 -20.83
CA SER A 215 8.80 -19.88 -20.79
C SER A 215 9.57 -21.12 -21.24
N PRO A 216 9.15 -22.35 -20.89
CA PRO A 216 9.79 -23.56 -21.42
C PRO A 216 9.84 -23.59 -22.95
N GLN A 217 8.79 -23.06 -23.62
CA GLN A 217 8.73 -23.00 -25.07
C GLN A 217 9.81 -22.06 -25.64
N ASP A 218 9.93 -20.85 -25.08
CA ASP A 218 10.96 -19.89 -25.52
C ASP A 218 12.38 -20.35 -25.20
N ALA A 219 12.55 -21.15 -24.14
CA ALA A 219 13.84 -21.69 -23.74
C ALA A 219 14.30 -22.83 -24.65
N ASN A 220 13.36 -23.68 -25.14
CA ASN A 220 13.66 -24.79 -26.05
C ASN A 220 14.21 -24.34 -27.42
N ASP A 221 14.00 -23.06 -27.77
CA ASP A 221 14.55 -22.49 -29.01
C ASP A 221 16.07 -22.24 -28.92
N TRP A 222 16.67 -22.43 -27.74
CA TRP A 222 18.08 -22.11 -27.48
C TRP A 222 18.84 -23.33 -26.98
N LYS A 223 20.09 -23.44 -27.49
CA LYS A 223 21.07 -24.46 -27.09
C LYS A 223 22.40 -23.80 -26.79
N GLU A 224 23.24 -24.50 -26.03
CA GLU A 224 24.63 -24.09 -25.83
C GLU A 224 25.35 -23.97 -27.18
N GLY A 225 26.11 -22.90 -27.37
CA GLY A 225 26.77 -22.55 -28.61
C GLY A 225 25.94 -21.69 -29.58
N ASP A 226 24.64 -21.57 -29.39
CA ASP A 226 23.79 -20.68 -30.20
C ASP A 226 24.24 -19.24 -30.09
N THR A 227 24.01 -18.45 -31.13
CA THR A 227 24.29 -17.01 -31.13
C THR A 227 23.01 -16.21 -31.06
N GLY A 228 23.05 -15.17 -30.27
CA GLY A 228 21.94 -14.20 -30.12
C GLY A 228 22.45 -12.77 -30.02
N LYS A 229 21.54 -11.81 -30.07
CA LYS A 229 21.86 -10.39 -29.90
C LYS A 229 21.62 -9.94 -28.48
N VAL A 230 22.53 -9.10 -27.98
CA VAL A 230 22.39 -8.37 -26.71
C VAL A 230 22.56 -6.88 -26.95
N LYS A 231 21.93 -6.10 -26.12
CA LYS A 231 22.24 -4.68 -25.97
C LYS A 231 22.87 -4.45 -24.61
N TYR A 232 23.94 -3.68 -24.54
CA TYR A 232 24.64 -3.38 -23.30
C TYR A 232 24.86 -1.88 -23.13
N ASP A 233 25.05 -1.46 -21.88
CA ASP A 233 25.33 -0.08 -21.53
C ASP A 233 26.80 0.25 -21.86
N LYS A 234 27.04 1.33 -22.63
CA LYS A 234 28.40 1.75 -23.03
C LYS A 234 29.31 2.06 -21.83
N GLU A 235 28.74 2.66 -20.77
CA GLU A 235 29.50 3.04 -19.57
C GLU A 235 29.64 1.87 -18.59
N LYS A 236 28.60 1.04 -18.48
CA LYS A 236 28.51 -0.11 -17.58
C LYS A 236 28.35 -1.39 -18.40
N SER A 237 29.42 -1.77 -19.11
CA SER A 237 29.39 -2.88 -20.08
C SER A 237 29.02 -4.25 -19.47
N ASN A 238 29.05 -4.39 -18.14
CA ASN A 238 28.59 -5.57 -17.42
C ASN A 238 27.06 -5.64 -17.27
N LYS A 239 26.32 -4.64 -17.72
CA LYS A 239 24.86 -4.64 -17.76
C LYS A 239 24.40 -4.84 -19.17
N SER A 240 23.71 -5.92 -19.43
CA SER A 240 23.20 -6.24 -20.76
C SER A 240 21.72 -6.63 -20.73
N LEU A 241 21.15 -6.66 -21.90
CA LEU A 241 19.78 -7.07 -22.15
C LEU A 241 19.78 -8.05 -23.30
N TRP A 242 19.32 -9.25 -23.02
CA TRP A 242 19.10 -10.27 -24.04
C TRP A 242 17.96 -9.87 -24.98
N ILE A 243 18.23 -9.82 -26.28
CA ILE A 243 17.24 -9.47 -27.30
C ILE A 243 16.71 -10.73 -27.98
N GLY A 244 17.53 -11.78 -28.09
CA GLY A 244 17.19 -13.02 -28.78
C GLY A 244 17.75 -13.09 -30.18
N ARG A 245 17.08 -13.86 -31.04
CA ARG A 245 17.38 -13.92 -32.48
C ARG A 245 16.77 -12.72 -33.20
N GLU A 246 17.33 -12.35 -34.34
CA GLU A 246 16.69 -11.36 -35.24
C GLU A 246 15.49 -11.97 -35.92
#